data_7ac1976f53dfcb089416c4cdea4565ce
#
_entry.id   7ac1976f53dfcb089416c4cdea4565ce
#
_cell.length_a   1.000
_cell.length_b   1.000
_cell.length_c   1.000
_cell.angle_alpha   90.00
_cell.angle_beta   90.00
_cell.angle_gamma   90.00
#
_symmetry.space_group_name_H-M   'P 1'
#
loop_
_entity.id
_entity.type
_entity.pdbx_description
1 polymer ?
#
loop_
_entity_poly.entity_id
_entity_poly.type
_entity_poly.pdbx_seq_one_letter_code
_entity_poly.pdbx_strand_id
1 'polypeptide(L)'
;MEEYARLKRRIHMIYRDFGKTGKKISTLGFGCMRLPELKIREMTEEEKRARESLSWYESQRDDTWIVDEEKAIPMLKAAYDAGVNYFDTAQFYCHFKSQATVGKAVKLMDRENVMVATKIPIGEVHDTAGFRRILEEQLGLLDMDYIDFYHFHGINKDVFDEKIMGYGLKKEAQKAIDEGLIKHISFSYHGDVKDVPYVVDTFEMFSSALLQYNLLDRSHEKNIEYLGSKGIGVVVMGPVAGGRLSMPSALSDKLLGQDISTPELAMRFVLGNKDVSCALSGMGNMEMLEGNLKVSNMAVPMTEEDFQKATLMMEDLKKFSDLYCTGCNYCMPCPKGINIPYIFNAYTYYNVYGMPDHAKGLWNGYNGAPVSDCIKCGICNEKCPQKINVMEKLVEVKGVLSAL
;
A
#
# COMPACT_ATOMS: atom_id res chain seq x y z
N MET A 1 -0.16 -14.22 25.63
CA MET A 1 -0.29 -13.00 26.48
C MET A 1 0.97 -12.64 27.22
N GLU A 2 1.72 -13.56 27.81
CA GLU A 2 3.00 -13.27 28.50
C GLU A 2 4.11 -12.81 27.55
N GLU A 3 4.21 -13.38 26.37
CA GLU A 3 5.17 -13.01 25.32
C GLU A 3 4.91 -11.59 24.81
N TYR A 4 3.63 -11.25 24.62
CA TYR A 4 3.19 -9.90 24.28
C TYR A 4 3.52 -8.86 25.38
N ALA A 5 3.35 -9.22 26.65
CA ALA A 5 3.74 -8.37 27.79
C ALA A 5 5.27 -8.17 27.88
N ARG A 6 6.07 -9.14 27.40
CA ARG A 6 7.53 -9.01 27.28
C ARG A 6 7.94 -8.11 26.13
N LEU A 7 7.24 -8.16 24.97
CA LEU A 7 7.47 -7.26 23.86
C LEU A 7 7.25 -5.79 24.28
N LYS A 8 6.15 -5.52 24.96
CA LYS A 8 5.79 -4.16 25.44
C LYS A 8 6.86 -3.50 26.31
N ARG A 9 7.66 -4.26 27.05
CA ARG A 9 8.72 -3.73 27.94
C ARG A 9 10.04 -3.41 27.21
N ARG A 10 10.19 -3.82 25.94
CA ARG A 10 11.45 -3.69 25.17
C ARG A 10 11.34 -2.81 23.93
N ILE A 11 10.13 -2.40 23.53
CA ILE A 11 9.89 -1.67 22.30
C ILE A 11 9.74 -0.18 22.64
N HIS A 12 10.64 0.63 22.11
CA HIS A 12 10.57 2.09 22.21
C HIS A 12 10.28 2.63 20.82
N MET A 13 8.99 2.84 20.49
CA MET A 13 8.57 3.36 19.18
C MET A 13 9.24 4.71 18.93
N ILE A 14 9.84 4.84 17.75
CA ILE A 14 10.41 6.09 17.27
C ILE A 14 9.32 6.87 16.55
N TYR A 15 9.21 8.15 16.88
CA TYR A 15 8.28 9.08 16.24
C TYR A 15 9.05 10.15 15.49
N ARG A 16 8.49 10.56 14.35
CA ARG A 16 8.98 11.67 13.52
C ARG A 16 7.96 12.78 13.47
N ASP A 17 8.37 13.98 13.13
CA ASP A 17 7.44 15.06 12.81
C ASP A 17 6.67 14.68 11.53
N PHE A 18 5.35 14.88 11.56
CA PHE A 18 4.53 14.59 10.40
C PHE A 18 4.32 15.88 9.59
N GLY A 19 5.36 16.29 8.90
CA GLY A 19 5.41 17.56 8.20
C GLY A 19 5.09 18.74 9.13
N LYS A 20 4.29 19.69 8.65
CA LYS A 20 3.81 20.87 9.41
C LYS A 20 2.48 20.64 10.13
N THR A 21 2.02 19.42 10.29
CA THR A 21 0.74 19.10 10.94
C THR A 21 0.74 19.32 12.46
N GLY A 22 1.91 19.50 13.06
CA GLY A 22 2.08 19.55 14.52
C GLY A 22 1.93 18.17 15.20
N LYS A 23 1.75 17.10 14.45
CA LYS A 23 1.62 15.73 14.97
C LYS A 23 2.96 14.99 14.89
N LYS A 24 3.16 14.07 15.83
CA LYS A 24 4.23 13.07 15.78
C LYS A 24 3.66 11.75 15.26
N ILE A 25 4.26 11.20 14.21
CA ILE A 25 3.86 9.92 13.61
C ILE A 25 4.87 8.84 13.95
N SER A 26 4.40 7.63 14.27
CA SER A 26 5.27 6.46 14.43
C SER A 26 5.96 6.12 13.10
N THR A 27 7.23 5.73 13.16
CA THR A 27 7.99 5.34 11.97
C THR A 27 7.40 4.13 11.25
N LEU A 28 6.66 3.27 11.97
CA LEU A 28 5.81 2.22 11.40
C LEU A 28 4.35 2.66 11.42
N GLY A 29 3.68 2.60 10.27
CA GLY A 29 2.24 2.70 10.13
C GLY A 29 1.61 1.35 9.79
N PHE A 30 0.35 1.15 10.17
CA PHE A 30 -0.38 -0.06 9.86
C PHE A 30 -1.24 0.12 8.61
N GLY A 31 -0.87 -0.57 7.52
CA GLY A 31 -1.65 -0.62 6.28
C GLY A 31 -2.74 -1.69 6.33
N CYS A 32 -4.01 -1.29 6.33
CA CYS A 32 -5.16 -2.17 6.51
C CYS A 32 -5.70 -2.76 5.19
N MET A 33 -4.89 -2.78 4.14
CA MET A 33 -5.24 -3.41 2.86
C MET A 33 -5.15 -4.95 2.90
N ARG A 34 -4.40 -5.50 3.84
CA ARG A 34 -4.08 -6.94 3.93
C ARG A 34 -4.37 -7.50 5.31
N LEU A 35 -5.50 -7.08 5.90
CA LEU A 35 -5.97 -7.68 7.13
C LEU A 35 -6.24 -9.18 6.92
N PRO A 36 -6.17 -10.01 7.96
CA PRO A 36 -6.57 -11.40 7.87
C PRO A 36 -8.00 -11.54 7.34
N GLU A 37 -8.20 -12.41 6.35
CA GLU A 37 -9.49 -12.61 5.70
C GLU A 37 -9.90 -14.08 5.73
N LEU A 38 -11.22 -14.33 5.75
CA LEU A 38 -11.83 -15.66 5.70
C LEU A 38 -12.79 -15.73 4.51
N LYS A 39 -12.64 -16.77 3.72
CA LYS A 39 -13.65 -17.11 2.71
C LYS A 39 -14.77 -17.89 3.35
N ILE A 40 -15.98 -17.34 3.36
CA ILE A 40 -17.13 -17.91 4.06
C ILE A 40 -18.02 -18.79 3.19
N ARG A 41 -17.96 -18.63 1.87
CA ARG A 41 -18.69 -19.44 0.90
C ARG A 41 -18.07 -19.32 -0.51
N GLU A 42 -18.48 -20.18 -1.39
CA GLU A 42 -18.18 -20.00 -2.81
C GLU A 42 -19.19 -19.03 -3.47
N MET A 43 -18.75 -18.40 -4.53
CA MET A 43 -19.60 -17.55 -5.36
C MET A 43 -20.49 -18.41 -6.24
N THR A 44 -21.77 -18.09 -6.33
CA THR A 44 -22.71 -18.75 -7.23
C THR A 44 -22.42 -18.41 -8.68
N GLU A 45 -22.92 -19.21 -9.62
CA GLU A 45 -22.76 -18.94 -11.06
C GLU A 45 -23.52 -17.67 -11.50
N GLU A 46 -24.59 -17.31 -10.83
CA GLU A 46 -25.31 -16.06 -11.07
C GLU A 46 -24.47 -14.84 -10.64
N GLU A 47 -23.86 -14.88 -9.45
CA GLU A 47 -22.96 -13.84 -8.97
C GLU A 47 -21.73 -13.70 -9.88
N LYS A 48 -21.14 -14.81 -10.33
CA LYS A 48 -20.02 -14.77 -11.29
C LYS A 48 -20.41 -14.05 -12.58
N ARG A 49 -21.59 -14.36 -13.16
CA ARG A 49 -22.09 -13.69 -14.36
C ARG A 49 -22.39 -12.22 -14.14
N ALA A 50 -23.03 -11.88 -13.00
CA ALA A 50 -23.31 -10.49 -12.65
C ALA A 50 -22.04 -9.64 -12.55
N ARG A 51 -20.93 -10.22 -12.09
CA ARG A 51 -19.64 -9.52 -11.97
C ARG A 51 -19.01 -9.13 -13.31
N GLU A 52 -19.36 -9.80 -14.42
CA GLU A 52 -18.82 -9.49 -15.75
C GLU A 52 -19.21 -8.08 -16.24
N SER A 53 -20.32 -7.53 -15.74
CA SER A 53 -20.83 -6.21 -16.09
C SER A 53 -20.47 -5.10 -15.09
N LEU A 54 -19.83 -5.42 -13.97
CA LEU A 54 -19.47 -4.44 -12.94
C LEU A 54 -18.31 -3.55 -13.38
N SER A 55 -18.32 -2.31 -12.91
CA SER A 55 -17.14 -1.44 -12.96
C SER A 55 -16.00 -2.08 -12.16
N TRP A 56 -14.76 -1.61 -12.41
CA TRP A 56 -13.62 -2.08 -11.62
C TRP A 56 -13.84 -1.88 -10.12
N TYR A 57 -14.39 -0.73 -9.72
CA TYR A 57 -14.63 -0.41 -8.32
C TYR A 57 -15.65 -1.34 -7.69
N GLU A 58 -16.81 -1.52 -8.33
CA GLU A 58 -17.84 -2.44 -7.86
C GLU A 58 -17.34 -3.90 -7.78
N SER A 59 -16.50 -4.31 -8.76
CA SER A 59 -15.92 -5.65 -8.81
C SER A 59 -14.96 -5.95 -7.64
N GLN A 60 -14.50 -4.94 -6.89
CA GLN A 60 -13.71 -5.17 -5.66
C GLN A 60 -14.58 -5.64 -4.49
N ARG A 61 -15.91 -5.44 -4.55
CA ARG A 61 -16.82 -5.96 -3.52
C ARG A 61 -17.03 -7.45 -3.74
N ASP A 62 -16.69 -8.25 -2.75
CA ASP A 62 -16.90 -9.69 -2.75
C ASP A 62 -17.42 -10.13 -1.38
N ASP A 63 -18.72 -10.43 -1.30
CA ASP A 63 -19.38 -10.81 -0.07
C ASP A 63 -19.19 -12.30 0.27
N THR A 64 -18.37 -13.03 -0.50
CA THR A 64 -17.90 -14.37 -0.14
C THR A 64 -16.69 -14.34 0.80
N TRP A 65 -16.09 -13.15 1.00
CA TRP A 65 -14.99 -12.91 1.91
C TRP A 65 -15.39 -11.95 3.03
N ILE A 66 -14.86 -12.19 4.21
CA ILE A 66 -14.94 -11.28 5.36
C ILE A 66 -13.56 -11.08 5.96
N VAL A 67 -13.36 -9.99 6.69
CA VAL A 67 -12.18 -9.86 7.56
C VAL A 67 -12.33 -10.80 8.74
N ASP A 68 -11.28 -11.56 9.05
CA ASP A 68 -11.18 -12.34 10.30
C ASP A 68 -10.97 -11.37 11.48
N GLU A 69 -12.07 -10.79 11.97
CA GLU A 69 -12.03 -9.77 13.02
C GLU A 69 -11.45 -10.32 14.33
N GLU A 70 -11.58 -11.63 14.60
CA GLU A 70 -11.00 -12.26 15.78
C GLU A 70 -9.46 -12.19 15.77
N LYS A 71 -8.85 -12.13 14.59
CA LYS A 71 -7.41 -11.92 14.42
C LYS A 71 -7.05 -10.47 14.15
N ALA A 72 -7.80 -9.80 13.28
CA ALA A 72 -7.47 -8.45 12.82
C ALA A 72 -7.57 -7.42 13.94
N ILE A 73 -8.64 -7.40 14.71
CA ILE A 73 -8.86 -6.41 15.78
C ILE A 73 -7.79 -6.52 16.88
N PRO A 74 -7.48 -7.70 17.44
CA PRO A 74 -6.39 -7.84 18.41
C PRO A 74 -5.03 -7.43 17.83
N MET A 75 -4.76 -7.70 16.55
CA MET A 75 -3.50 -7.32 15.89
C MET A 75 -3.37 -5.80 15.75
N LEU A 76 -4.45 -5.10 15.34
CA LEU A 76 -4.50 -3.63 15.27
C LEU A 76 -4.31 -3.02 16.66
N LYS A 77 -4.98 -3.58 17.68
CA LYS A 77 -4.82 -3.15 19.08
C LYS A 77 -3.39 -3.39 19.59
N ALA A 78 -2.80 -4.52 19.24
CA ALA A 78 -1.42 -4.85 19.59
C ALA A 78 -0.42 -3.86 18.98
N ALA A 79 -0.62 -3.47 17.72
CA ALA A 79 0.20 -2.46 17.06
C ALA A 79 0.11 -1.11 17.79
N TYR A 80 -1.11 -0.66 18.13
CA TYR A 80 -1.33 0.55 18.94
C TYR A 80 -0.62 0.47 20.30
N ASP A 81 -0.79 -0.63 21.01
CA ASP A 81 -0.16 -0.83 22.32
C ASP A 81 1.37 -0.86 22.28
N ALA A 82 1.93 -1.20 21.11
CA ALA A 82 3.37 -1.12 20.83
C ALA A 82 3.82 0.26 20.35
N GLY A 83 2.91 1.24 20.23
CA GLY A 83 3.21 2.62 19.89
C GLY A 83 2.94 3.01 18.45
N VAL A 84 2.40 2.13 17.60
CA VAL A 84 1.92 2.52 16.27
C VAL A 84 0.72 3.43 16.43
N ASN A 85 0.77 4.62 15.84
CA ASN A 85 -0.29 5.61 15.96
C ASN A 85 -0.89 6.05 14.61
N TYR A 86 -0.54 5.40 13.50
CA TYR A 86 -1.06 5.69 12.17
C TYR A 86 -1.62 4.42 11.53
N PHE A 87 -2.94 4.44 11.21
CA PHE A 87 -3.68 3.33 10.61
C PHE A 87 -4.28 3.80 9.30
N ASP A 88 -3.87 3.17 8.21
CA ASP A 88 -4.27 3.53 6.85
C ASP A 88 -5.23 2.51 6.26
N THR A 89 -6.41 2.95 5.87
CA THR A 89 -7.43 2.13 5.20
C THR A 89 -7.93 2.78 3.90
N ALA A 90 -8.84 2.16 3.20
CA ALA A 90 -9.58 2.70 2.07
C ALA A 90 -10.89 1.93 1.87
N GLN A 91 -11.82 2.54 1.14
CA GLN A 91 -13.18 2.02 1.00
C GLN A 91 -13.22 0.60 0.42
N PHE A 92 -12.45 0.30 -0.64
CA PHE A 92 -12.48 -1.01 -1.29
C PHE A 92 -11.48 -2.03 -0.72
N TYR A 93 -10.74 -1.71 0.36
CA TYR A 93 -9.82 -2.66 0.99
C TYR A 93 -10.58 -3.80 1.64
N CYS A 94 -10.00 -5.01 1.57
CA CYS A 94 -10.60 -6.23 2.13
C CYS A 94 -12.06 -6.38 1.70
N HIS A 95 -12.32 -6.29 0.40
CA HIS A 95 -13.66 -6.44 -0.16
C HIS A 95 -14.69 -5.47 0.44
N PHE A 96 -14.30 -4.20 0.70
CA PHE A 96 -15.09 -3.16 1.36
C PHE A 96 -15.35 -3.38 2.86
N LYS A 97 -14.54 -4.22 3.52
CA LYS A 97 -14.75 -4.54 4.95
C LYS A 97 -13.72 -3.85 5.86
N SER A 98 -12.58 -3.35 5.30
CA SER A 98 -11.46 -2.82 6.10
C SER A 98 -11.86 -1.62 6.96
N GLN A 99 -12.63 -0.65 6.45
CA GLN A 99 -13.01 0.55 7.21
C GLN A 99 -13.82 0.20 8.46
N ALA A 100 -14.82 -0.67 8.35
CA ALA A 100 -15.63 -1.10 9.49
C ALA A 100 -14.79 -1.83 10.56
N THR A 101 -13.84 -2.66 10.13
CA THR A 101 -12.93 -3.36 11.05
C THR A 101 -11.99 -2.39 11.75
N VAL A 102 -11.44 -1.41 11.02
CA VAL A 102 -10.59 -0.35 11.62
C VAL A 102 -11.39 0.47 12.63
N GLY A 103 -12.61 0.85 12.30
CA GLY A 103 -13.50 1.57 13.21
C GLY A 103 -13.71 0.83 14.54
N LYS A 104 -14.03 -0.48 14.48
CA LYS A 104 -14.15 -1.34 15.67
C LYS A 104 -12.86 -1.40 16.49
N ALA A 105 -11.71 -1.52 15.81
CA ALA A 105 -10.42 -1.59 16.50
C ALA A 105 -10.07 -0.27 17.21
N VAL A 106 -10.33 0.89 16.56
CA VAL A 106 -10.03 2.21 17.12
C VAL A 106 -10.86 2.51 18.37
N LYS A 107 -12.07 1.97 18.50
CA LYS A 107 -12.87 2.07 19.74
C LYS A 107 -12.19 1.44 20.96
N LEU A 108 -11.21 0.58 20.76
CA LEU A 108 -10.41 -0.03 21.82
C LEU A 108 -9.14 0.77 22.14
N MET A 109 -8.92 1.91 21.46
CA MET A 109 -7.76 2.77 21.56
C MET A 109 -8.15 4.15 22.10
N ASP A 110 -7.17 4.92 22.55
CA ASP A 110 -7.40 6.33 22.84
C ASP A 110 -7.43 7.10 21.52
N ARG A 111 -8.62 7.61 21.15
CA ARG A 111 -8.89 8.26 19.85
C ARG A 111 -7.99 9.45 19.57
N GLU A 112 -7.61 10.20 20.61
CA GLU A 112 -6.75 11.39 20.48
C GLU A 112 -5.29 11.04 20.15
N ASN A 113 -4.88 9.83 20.50
CA ASN A 113 -3.53 9.31 20.28
C ASN A 113 -3.42 8.43 19.02
N VAL A 114 -4.49 8.36 18.21
CA VAL A 114 -4.53 7.59 16.97
C VAL A 114 -4.82 8.51 15.79
N MET A 115 -4.09 8.33 14.72
CA MET A 115 -4.34 8.94 13.43
C MET A 115 -4.91 7.90 12.48
N VAL A 116 -6.15 8.10 12.04
CA VAL A 116 -6.82 7.25 11.04
C VAL A 116 -6.76 7.97 9.69
N ALA A 117 -6.21 7.28 8.72
CA ALA A 117 -6.19 7.71 7.33
C ALA A 117 -7.13 6.83 6.50
N THR A 118 -7.97 7.48 5.70
CA THR A 118 -8.71 6.79 4.64
C THR A 118 -8.72 7.61 3.36
N LYS A 119 -9.33 7.07 2.30
CA LYS A 119 -9.14 7.61 0.97
C LYS A 119 -10.46 7.71 0.23
N ILE A 120 -10.72 8.88 -0.37
CA ILE A 120 -11.84 9.04 -1.29
C ILE A 120 -11.52 8.37 -2.63
N PRO A 121 -12.31 7.40 -3.10
CA PRO A 121 -12.13 6.78 -4.42
C PRO A 121 -12.49 7.81 -5.50
N ILE A 122 -11.52 8.58 -5.94
CA ILE A 122 -11.74 9.72 -6.83
C ILE A 122 -12.38 9.34 -8.17
N GLY A 123 -12.24 8.07 -8.58
CA GLY A 123 -12.95 7.50 -9.72
C GLY A 123 -14.47 7.62 -9.61
N GLU A 124 -15.00 7.47 -8.40
CA GLU A 124 -16.42 7.47 -8.06
C GLU A 124 -16.98 8.88 -7.76
N VAL A 125 -16.13 9.88 -7.84
CA VAL A 125 -16.55 11.29 -7.75
C VAL A 125 -16.88 11.79 -9.16
N HIS A 126 -18.13 12.18 -9.37
CA HIS A 126 -18.65 12.61 -10.67
C HIS A 126 -19.11 14.08 -10.66
N ASP A 127 -19.18 14.70 -9.50
CA ASP A 127 -19.51 16.10 -9.28
C ASP A 127 -18.97 16.59 -7.93
N THR A 128 -19.18 17.88 -7.64
CA THR A 128 -18.77 18.52 -6.39
C THR A 128 -19.43 17.86 -5.15
N ALA A 129 -20.71 17.47 -5.25
CA ALA A 129 -21.45 16.87 -4.13
C ALA A 129 -20.98 15.45 -3.80
N GLY A 130 -20.37 14.75 -4.76
CA GLY A 130 -19.82 13.40 -4.58
C GLY A 130 -18.75 13.33 -3.49
N PHE A 131 -17.97 14.40 -3.31
CA PHE A 131 -16.96 14.46 -2.24
C PHE A 131 -17.63 14.33 -0.87
N ARG A 132 -18.65 15.14 -0.61
CA ARG A 132 -19.34 15.16 0.68
C ARG A 132 -20.08 13.84 0.95
N ARG A 133 -20.81 13.35 -0.02
CA ARG A 133 -21.57 12.09 0.09
C ARG A 133 -20.66 10.92 0.46
N ILE A 134 -19.50 10.78 -0.23
CA ILE A 134 -18.56 9.69 0.04
C ILE A 134 -17.89 9.86 1.41
N LEU A 135 -17.54 11.09 1.79
CA LEU A 135 -16.96 11.37 3.11
C LEU A 135 -17.92 10.96 4.25
N GLU A 136 -19.21 11.31 4.15
CA GLU A 136 -20.22 10.96 5.15
C GLU A 136 -20.46 9.44 5.22
N GLU A 137 -20.50 8.76 4.06
CA GLU A 137 -20.57 7.31 4.01
C GLU A 137 -19.36 6.66 4.72
N GLN A 138 -18.15 7.16 4.49
CA GLN A 138 -16.94 6.62 5.11
C GLN A 138 -16.84 6.90 6.59
N LEU A 139 -17.29 8.07 7.06
CA LEU A 139 -17.43 8.36 8.48
C LEU A 139 -18.39 7.38 9.15
N GLY A 140 -19.51 7.08 8.49
CA GLY A 140 -20.47 6.07 8.96
C GLY A 140 -19.88 4.65 9.01
N LEU A 141 -19.12 4.24 7.99
CA LEU A 141 -18.46 2.92 7.97
C LEU A 141 -17.37 2.79 9.05
N LEU A 142 -16.62 3.85 9.29
CA LEU A 142 -15.61 3.92 10.35
C LEU A 142 -16.23 4.07 11.74
N ASP A 143 -17.50 4.49 11.81
CA ASP A 143 -18.21 4.86 13.04
C ASP A 143 -17.40 5.87 13.88
N MET A 144 -16.99 6.98 13.20
CA MET A 144 -16.15 8.05 13.74
C MET A 144 -16.74 9.42 13.41
N ASP A 145 -16.52 10.40 14.30
CA ASP A 145 -16.93 11.78 14.09
C ASP A 145 -16.03 12.53 13.11
N TYR A 146 -14.78 12.11 12.98
CA TYR A 146 -13.80 12.72 12.08
C TYR A 146 -12.72 11.73 11.61
N ILE A 147 -12.13 12.04 10.45
CA ILE A 147 -10.97 11.38 9.87
C ILE A 147 -9.74 12.27 10.05
N ASP A 148 -8.61 11.73 10.52
CA ASP A 148 -7.39 12.53 10.71
C ASP A 148 -6.74 12.90 9.38
N PHE A 149 -6.56 11.95 8.46
CA PHE A 149 -5.95 12.18 7.15
C PHE A 149 -6.86 11.61 6.04
N TYR A 150 -7.41 12.52 5.22
CA TYR A 150 -8.29 12.15 4.13
C TYR A 150 -7.55 12.30 2.81
N HIS A 151 -7.32 11.17 2.10
CA HIS A 151 -6.53 11.17 0.89
C HIS A 151 -7.39 11.19 -0.38
N PHE A 152 -7.02 11.94 -1.40
CA PHE A 152 -7.44 11.65 -2.75
C PHE A 152 -6.74 10.37 -3.21
N HIS A 153 -7.52 9.33 -3.54
CA HIS A 153 -6.98 7.98 -3.75
C HIS A 153 -6.40 7.79 -5.14
N GLY A 154 -5.10 7.45 -5.20
CA GLY A 154 -4.46 6.95 -6.41
C GLY A 154 -4.44 7.95 -7.57
N ILE A 155 -4.22 9.24 -7.28
CA ILE A 155 -4.28 10.28 -8.30
C ILE A 155 -3.07 10.28 -9.22
N ASN A 156 -3.27 10.77 -10.42
CA ASN A 156 -2.27 11.24 -11.37
C ASN A 156 -2.60 12.68 -11.79
N LYS A 157 -1.81 13.26 -12.68
CA LYS A 157 -2.03 14.64 -13.14
C LYS A 157 -3.40 14.84 -13.79
N ASP A 158 -3.82 13.93 -14.68
CA ASP A 158 -5.08 14.08 -15.41
C ASP A 158 -6.29 14.01 -14.46
N VAL A 159 -6.31 13.01 -13.58
CA VAL A 159 -7.35 12.90 -12.53
C VAL A 159 -7.34 14.11 -11.60
N PHE A 160 -6.16 14.65 -11.28
CA PHE A 160 -6.05 15.86 -10.48
C PHE A 160 -6.69 17.06 -11.16
N ASP A 161 -6.34 17.31 -12.43
CA ASP A 161 -6.84 18.45 -13.19
C ASP A 161 -8.35 18.32 -13.47
N GLU A 162 -8.79 17.16 -13.97
CA GLU A 162 -10.16 16.95 -14.42
C GLU A 162 -11.16 16.85 -13.26
N LYS A 163 -10.81 16.09 -12.21
CA LYS A 163 -11.74 15.81 -11.12
C LYS A 163 -11.50 16.70 -9.89
N ILE A 164 -10.28 16.76 -9.38
CA ILE A 164 -10.04 17.48 -8.14
C ILE A 164 -10.18 19.00 -8.36
N MET A 165 -9.50 19.49 -9.37
CA MET A 165 -9.60 20.92 -9.72
C MET A 165 -10.88 21.23 -10.48
N GLY A 166 -11.26 20.39 -11.45
CA GLY A 166 -12.43 20.58 -12.30
C GLY A 166 -13.75 20.59 -11.55
N TYR A 167 -13.93 19.76 -10.51
CA TYR A 167 -15.11 19.78 -9.64
C TYR A 167 -14.99 20.71 -8.44
N GLY A 168 -13.87 21.43 -8.31
CA GLY A 168 -13.65 22.37 -7.21
C GLY A 168 -13.51 21.72 -5.84
N LEU A 169 -12.98 20.47 -5.78
CA LEU A 169 -12.90 19.69 -4.55
C LEU A 169 -11.96 20.31 -3.50
N LYS A 170 -11.08 21.25 -3.88
CA LYS A 170 -10.30 22.06 -2.93
C LYS A 170 -11.21 22.81 -1.95
N LYS A 171 -12.31 23.38 -2.43
CA LYS A 171 -13.28 24.09 -1.59
C LYS A 171 -14.07 23.14 -0.70
N GLU A 172 -14.45 21.98 -1.20
CA GLU A 172 -15.17 20.97 -0.40
C GLU A 172 -14.27 20.38 0.69
N ALA A 173 -13.00 20.16 0.39
CA ALA A 173 -12.02 19.74 1.39
C ALA A 173 -11.85 20.80 2.50
N GLN A 174 -11.78 22.10 2.13
CA GLN A 174 -11.72 23.16 3.13
C GLN A 174 -12.99 23.22 4.01
N LYS A 175 -14.17 23.11 3.42
CA LYS A 175 -15.42 23.05 4.20
C LYS A 175 -15.43 21.88 5.19
N ALA A 176 -15.00 20.70 4.73
CA ALA A 176 -14.94 19.51 5.58
C ALA A 176 -13.93 19.69 6.73
N ILE A 177 -12.83 20.42 6.51
CA ILE A 177 -11.88 20.81 7.56
C ILE A 177 -12.53 21.79 8.54
N ASP A 178 -13.17 22.85 8.05
CA ASP A 178 -13.81 23.88 8.86
C ASP A 178 -14.94 23.30 9.73
N GLU A 179 -15.67 22.31 9.23
CA GLU A 179 -16.70 21.56 9.95
C GLU A 179 -16.12 20.51 10.92
N GLY A 180 -14.82 20.25 10.85
CA GLY A 180 -14.12 19.28 11.72
C GLY A 180 -14.30 17.83 11.32
N LEU A 181 -14.88 17.52 10.15
CA LEU A 181 -15.08 16.15 9.65
C LEU A 181 -13.79 15.50 9.18
N ILE A 182 -12.84 16.28 8.72
CA ILE A 182 -11.47 15.85 8.44
C ILE A 182 -10.49 16.82 9.10
N LYS A 183 -9.33 16.32 9.54
CA LYS A 183 -8.30 17.20 10.13
C LYS A 183 -7.30 17.67 9.07
N HIS A 184 -6.94 16.79 8.15
CA HIS A 184 -5.94 17.04 7.12
C HIS A 184 -6.38 16.43 5.78
N ILE A 185 -6.17 17.19 4.68
CA ILE A 185 -6.31 16.68 3.33
C ILE A 185 -4.96 16.24 2.80
N SER A 186 -4.95 15.11 2.09
CA SER A 186 -3.75 14.42 1.63
C SER A 186 -3.99 13.75 0.27
N PHE A 187 -2.98 13.10 -0.29
CA PHE A 187 -3.15 12.35 -1.53
C PHE A 187 -2.27 11.09 -1.54
N SER A 188 -2.69 10.07 -2.28
CA SER A 188 -1.84 8.97 -2.73
C SER A 188 -1.62 9.09 -4.23
N TYR A 189 -0.37 8.89 -4.68
CA TYR A 189 0.03 9.21 -6.05
C TYR A 189 0.49 7.97 -6.82
N HIS A 190 -0.03 7.82 -8.05
CA HIS A 190 0.30 6.74 -8.97
C HIS A 190 0.54 7.23 -10.41
N GLY A 191 0.89 8.50 -10.57
CA GLY A 191 1.18 9.12 -11.87
C GLY A 191 2.68 9.16 -12.22
N ASP A 192 3.01 9.98 -13.21
CA ASP A 192 4.40 10.28 -13.56
C ASP A 192 5.05 11.09 -12.43
N VAL A 193 6.21 10.66 -11.99
CA VAL A 193 6.94 11.28 -10.85
C VAL A 193 7.24 12.77 -11.06
N LYS A 194 7.38 13.22 -12.32
CA LYS A 194 7.64 14.61 -12.66
C LYS A 194 6.49 15.56 -12.34
N ASP A 195 5.28 15.03 -12.23
CA ASP A 195 4.06 15.83 -12.05
C ASP A 195 3.73 16.10 -10.57
N VAL A 196 4.41 15.43 -9.63
CA VAL A 196 4.16 15.62 -8.18
C VAL A 196 4.34 17.08 -7.75
N PRO A 197 5.41 17.81 -8.14
CA PRO A 197 5.55 19.22 -7.79
C PRO A 197 4.38 20.09 -8.29
N TYR A 198 3.91 19.85 -9.52
CA TYR A 198 2.75 20.56 -10.07
C TYR A 198 1.49 20.34 -9.23
N VAL A 199 1.18 19.09 -8.88
CA VAL A 199 0.01 18.73 -8.05
C VAL A 199 0.08 19.42 -6.69
N VAL A 200 1.24 19.39 -6.07
CA VAL A 200 1.46 19.96 -4.73
C VAL A 200 1.38 21.49 -4.75
N ASP A 201 2.06 22.13 -5.68
CA ASP A 201 2.10 23.61 -5.76
C ASP A 201 0.76 24.21 -6.22
N THR A 202 -0.03 23.46 -7.00
CA THR A 202 -1.36 23.91 -7.43
C THR A 202 -2.41 23.79 -6.31
N PHE A 203 -2.37 22.71 -5.54
CA PHE A 203 -3.37 22.49 -4.49
C PHE A 203 -3.04 23.24 -3.20
N GLU A 204 -1.79 23.30 -2.80
CA GLU A 204 -1.22 24.05 -1.64
C GLU A 204 -1.70 23.61 -0.24
N MET A 205 -2.82 22.87 -0.13
CA MET A 205 -3.43 22.48 1.15
C MET A 205 -2.99 21.08 1.61
N PHE A 206 -2.20 20.33 0.83
CA PHE A 206 -1.80 19.00 1.22
C PHE A 206 -0.91 19.00 2.48
N SER A 207 -1.34 18.22 3.47
CA SER A 207 -0.59 18.03 4.72
C SER A 207 0.34 16.84 4.66
N SER A 208 -0.03 15.81 3.87
CA SER A 208 0.81 14.63 3.66
C SER A 208 0.61 14.02 2.27
N ALA A 209 1.56 13.19 1.87
CA ALA A 209 1.53 12.41 0.66
C ALA A 209 1.84 10.93 0.96
N LEU A 210 1.13 10.03 0.29
CA LEU A 210 1.38 8.59 0.30
C LEU A 210 2.00 8.20 -1.04
N LEU A 211 3.30 7.89 -1.03
CA LEU A 211 4.11 7.60 -2.21
C LEU A 211 4.70 6.19 -2.14
N GLN A 212 4.91 5.58 -3.31
CA GLN A 212 5.65 4.35 -3.39
C GLN A 212 7.15 4.62 -3.32
N TYR A 213 7.82 3.94 -2.38
CA TYR A 213 9.28 4.01 -2.25
C TYR A 213 9.79 2.77 -1.52
N ASN A 214 10.81 2.14 -2.06
CA ASN A 214 11.50 0.99 -1.46
C ASN A 214 12.83 0.73 -2.15
N LEU A 215 13.55 -0.28 -1.68
CA LEU A 215 14.86 -0.66 -2.20
C LEU A 215 14.87 -0.93 -3.72
N LEU A 216 13.77 -1.45 -4.29
CA LEU A 216 13.65 -1.77 -5.73
C LEU A 216 13.08 -0.62 -6.55
N ASP A 217 12.37 0.33 -5.93
CA ASP A 217 11.75 1.48 -6.61
C ASP A 217 12.05 2.77 -5.86
N ARG A 218 12.96 3.54 -6.41
CA ARG A 218 13.43 4.83 -5.90
C ARG A 218 12.94 6.02 -6.72
N SER A 219 11.98 5.80 -7.61
CA SER A 219 11.52 6.81 -8.56
C SER A 219 11.01 8.09 -7.88
N HIS A 220 10.42 7.98 -6.70
CA HIS A 220 9.93 9.11 -5.91
C HIS A 220 10.95 9.74 -4.95
N GLU A 221 12.23 9.34 -4.95
CA GLU A 221 13.22 9.82 -3.97
C GLU A 221 13.35 11.35 -3.96
N LYS A 222 13.42 11.98 -5.15
CA LYS A 222 13.45 13.44 -5.28
C LYS A 222 12.15 14.11 -4.87
N ASN A 223 11.01 13.44 -5.06
CA ASN A 223 9.72 13.93 -4.61
C ASN A 223 9.59 13.88 -3.08
N ILE A 224 10.17 12.87 -2.45
CA ILE A 224 10.22 12.76 -0.98
C ILE A 224 11.01 13.93 -0.40
N GLU A 225 12.18 14.24 -0.93
CA GLU A 225 12.98 15.40 -0.55
C GLU A 225 12.23 16.73 -0.79
N TYR A 226 11.58 16.87 -1.96
CA TYR A 226 10.78 18.03 -2.30
C TYR A 226 9.62 18.25 -1.31
N LEU A 227 8.85 17.20 -1.01
CA LEU A 227 7.75 17.25 -0.04
C LEU A 227 8.24 17.60 1.37
N GLY A 228 9.35 17.00 1.80
CA GLY A 228 10.01 17.34 3.06
C GLY A 228 10.37 18.82 3.14
N SER A 229 10.95 19.39 2.07
CA SER A 229 11.29 20.82 1.98
C SER A 229 10.07 21.75 2.09
N LYS A 230 8.90 21.29 1.63
CA LYS A 230 7.61 22.00 1.75
C LYS A 230 6.96 21.81 3.13
N GLY A 231 7.49 20.90 3.96
CA GLY A 231 6.90 20.54 5.23
C GLY A 231 5.64 19.67 5.08
N ILE A 232 5.55 18.92 4.00
CA ILE A 232 4.49 17.92 3.75
C ILE A 232 5.00 16.57 4.27
N GLY A 233 4.23 15.93 5.14
CA GLY A 233 4.59 14.64 5.70
C GLY A 233 4.58 13.53 4.64
N VAL A 234 5.58 12.65 4.64
CA VAL A 234 5.67 11.56 3.66
C VAL A 234 5.41 10.23 4.32
N VAL A 235 4.36 9.56 3.87
CA VAL A 235 4.08 8.15 4.18
C VAL A 235 4.47 7.31 2.98
N VAL A 236 5.22 6.24 3.20
CA VAL A 236 5.69 5.35 2.15
C VAL A 236 4.81 4.11 2.08
N MET A 237 4.18 3.87 0.92
CA MET A 237 3.53 2.59 0.61
C MET A 237 4.50 1.63 -0.06
N GLY A 238 4.28 0.33 0.15
CA GLY A 238 5.08 -0.74 -0.43
C GLY A 238 6.54 -0.76 0.03
N PRO A 239 6.86 -0.55 1.32
CA PRO A 239 8.24 -0.56 1.82
C PRO A 239 8.95 -1.89 1.56
N VAL A 240 8.20 -2.99 1.54
CA VAL A 240 8.69 -4.34 1.19
C VAL A 240 8.30 -4.76 -0.24
N ALA A 241 8.08 -3.79 -1.13
CA ALA A 241 7.79 -4.01 -2.55
C ALA A 241 6.61 -4.96 -2.81
N GLY A 242 5.49 -4.80 -2.07
CA GLY A 242 4.30 -5.66 -2.19
C GLY A 242 4.52 -7.11 -1.74
N GLY A 243 5.51 -7.36 -0.88
CA GLY A 243 5.89 -8.69 -0.40
C GLY A 243 7.09 -9.30 -1.13
N ARG A 244 7.59 -8.69 -2.21
CA ARG A 244 8.76 -9.21 -2.96
C ARG A 244 10.05 -9.20 -2.14
N LEU A 245 10.16 -8.28 -1.19
CA LEU A 245 11.24 -8.20 -0.23
C LEU A 245 10.88 -8.84 1.13
N SER A 246 9.81 -9.63 1.20
CA SER A 246 9.40 -10.33 2.43
C SER A 246 10.01 -11.73 2.58
N MET A 247 10.63 -12.27 1.51
CA MET A 247 11.27 -13.57 1.52
C MET A 247 12.79 -13.46 1.67
N PRO A 248 13.46 -14.44 2.28
CA PRO A 248 14.92 -14.50 2.28
C PRO A 248 15.47 -14.40 0.86
N SER A 249 16.45 -13.56 0.66
CA SER A 249 17.11 -13.40 -0.62
C SER A 249 18.61 -13.12 -0.42
N ALA A 250 19.43 -13.38 -1.42
CA ALA A 250 20.85 -13.06 -1.43
C ALA A 250 21.14 -11.54 -1.35
N LEU A 251 20.10 -10.68 -1.33
CA LEU A 251 20.21 -9.24 -1.21
C LEU A 251 20.73 -8.81 0.15
N SER A 252 20.21 -9.41 1.24
CA SER A 252 20.63 -9.10 2.59
C SER A 252 22.09 -9.46 2.84
N ASP A 253 22.51 -10.64 2.36
CA ASP A 253 23.88 -11.14 2.52
C ASP A 253 24.94 -10.23 1.87
N LYS A 254 24.58 -9.64 0.73
CA LYS A 254 25.47 -8.77 -0.05
C LYS A 254 25.58 -7.35 0.51
N LEU A 255 24.54 -6.84 1.16
CA LEU A 255 24.47 -5.43 1.58
C LEU A 255 24.95 -5.17 3.01
N LEU A 256 24.41 -5.87 3.97
CA LEU A 256 24.61 -5.59 5.39
C LEU A 256 25.14 -6.79 6.20
N GLY A 257 25.45 -7.92 5.55
CA GLY A 257 25.94 -9.12 6.21
C GLY A 257 24.86 -10.15 6.54
N GLN A 258 25.28 -11.32 7.00
CA GLN A 258 24.44 -12.54 7.07
C GLN A 258 23.33 -12.55 8.13
N ASP A 259 23.29 -11.55 9.03
CA ASP A 259 22.36 -11.55 10.17
C ASP A 259 21.10 -10.72 9.97
N ILE A 260 20.87 -10.16 8.77
CA ILE A 260 19.75 -9.26 8.49
C ILE A 260 18.81 -9.89 7.46
N SER A 261 17.54 -10.00 7.82
CA SER A 261 16.53 -10.50 6.89
C SER A 261 16.23 -9.49 5.77
N THR A 262 15.79 -9.97 4.60
CA THR A 262 15.43 -9.09 3.47
C THR A 262 14.32 -8.09 3.83
N PRO A 263 13.24 -8.46 4.57
CA PRO A 263 12.26 -7.48 5.05
C PRO A 263 12.87 -6.42 5.96
N GLU A 264 13.77 -6.81 6.86
CA GLU A 264 14.48 -5.90 7.74
C GLU A 264 15.32 -4.90 6.94
N LEU A 265 16.09 -5.38 5.96
CA LEU A 265 16.86 -4.53 5.05
C LEU A 265 15.96 -3.52 4.33
N ALA A 266 14.83 -3.97 3.78
CA ALA A 266 13.90 -3.12 3.06
C ALA A 266 13.32 -2.02 3.96
N MET A 267 12.93 -2.36 5.18
CA MET A 267 12.42 -1.38 6.15
C MET A 267 13.52 -0.42 6.61
N ARG A 268 14.73 -0.91 6.87
CA ARG A 268 15.89 -0.05 7.23
C ARG A 268 16.20 0.95 6.12
N PHE A 269 16.14 0.53 4.85
CA PHE A 269 16.34 1.40 3.71
C PHE A 269 15.32 2.54 3.68
N VAL A 270 14.03 2.24 3.76
CA VAL A 270 12.97 3.24 3.73
C VAL A 270 13.07 4.20 4.91
N LEU A 271 13.27 3.68 6.12
CA LEU A 271 13.38 4.49 7.34
C LEU A 271 14.73 5.21 7.44
N GLY A 272 15.74 4.81 6.68
CA GLY A 272 17.02 5.51 6.55
C GLY A 272 16.87 6.87 5.85
N ASN A 273 15.86 7.05 5.00
CA ASN A 273 15.56 8.35 4.39
C ASN A 273 14.94 9.28 5.44
N LYS A 274 15.64 10.40 5.71
CA LYS A 274 15.25 11.38 6.74
C LYS A 274 13.93 12.10 6.47
N ASP A 275 13.55 12.22 5.19
CA ASP A 275 12.34 12.93 4.75
C ASP A 275 11.11 11.98 4.69
N VAL A 276 11.29 10.70 4.95
CA VAL A 276 10.19 9.74 5.17
C VAL A 276 9.70 9.85 6.61
N SER A 277 8.44 10.21 6.80
CA SER A 277 7.83 10.28 8.15
C SER A 277 7.43 8.89 8.66
N CYS A 278 6.90 8.04 7.79
CA CYS A 278 6.33 6.75 8.16
C CYS A 278 6.44 5.72 7.03
N ALA A 279 6.82 4.50 7.35
CA ALA A 279 6.73 3.35 6.46
C ALA A 279 5.44 2.57 6.75
N LEU A 280 4.55 2.49 5.75
CA LEU A 280 3.25 1.85 5.87
C LEU A 280 3.36 0.38 5.50
N SER A 281 3.25 -0.52 6.47
CA SER A 281 3.31 -1.96 6.23
C SER A 281 1.95 -2.62 6.34
N GLY A 282 1.60 -3.43 5.32
CA GLY A 282 0.47 -4.36 5.39
C GLY A 282 0.92 -5.63 6.11
N MET A 283 0.29 -5.94 7.23
CA MET A 283 0.62 -7.08 8.08
C MET A 283 -0.61 -7.99 8.19
N GLY A 284 -0.44 -9.26 7.86
CA GLY A 284 -1.52 -10.26 7.87
C GLY A 284 -1.49 -11.20 9.08
N ASN A 285 -0.46 -11.10 9.94
CA ASN A 285 -0.34 -11.90 11.16
C ASN A 285 0.57 -11.22 12.19
N MET A 286 0.58 -11.76 13.41
CA MET A 286 1.36 -11.21 14.53
C MET A 286 2.87 -11.28 14.31
N GLU A 287 3.39 -12.31 13.65
CA GLU A 287 4.81 -12.46 13.37
C GLU A 287 5.34 -11.33 12.49
N MET A 288 4.58 -10.94 11.45
CA MET A 288 4.90 -9.78 10.62
C MET A 288 4.89 -8.48 11.43
N LEU A 289 3.93 -8.31 12.34
CA LEU A 289 3.87 -7.14 13.21
C LEU A 289 5.11 -7.06 14.11
N GLU A 290 5.47 -8.15 14.78
CA GLU A 290 6.63 -8.22 15.66
C GLU A 290 7.95 -7.94 14.93
N GLY A 291 8.11 -8.53 13.74
CA GLY A 291 9.27 -8.29 12.88
C GLY A 291 9.40 -6.81 12.50
N ASN A 292 8.33 -6.19 12.06
CA ASN A 292 8.33 -4.78 11.66
C ASN A 292 8.53 -3.83 12.84
N LEU A 293 7.94 -4.13 13.99
CA LEU A 293 8.16 -3.36 15.23
C LEU A 293 9.63 -3.38 15.66
N LYS A 294 10.30 -4.51 15.55
CA LYS A 294 11.72 -4.64 15.86
C LYS A 294 12.57 -3.67 15.03
N VAL A 295 12.30 -3.57 13.74
CA VAL A 295 13.05 -2.69 12.82
C VAL A 295 12.74 -1.22 13.05
N SER A 296 11.47 -0.87 13.21
CA SER A 296 11.01 0.51 13.37
C SER A 296 11.48 1.18 14.66
N ASN A 297 11.99 0.39 15.61
CA ASN A 297 12.58 0.86 16.89
C ASN A 297 14.08 1.11 16.81
N MET A 298 14.71 0.94 15.66
CA MET A 298 16.13 1.22 15.49
C MET A 298 16.38 2.72 15.34
N ALA A 299 17.22 3.30 16.20
CA ALA A 299 17.54 4.73 16.17
C ALA A 299 18.20 5.16 14.85
N VAL A 300 19.03 4.29 14.28
CA VAL A 300 19.69 4.49 12.98
C VAL A 300 19.40 3.27 12.11
N PRO A 301 18.33 3.32 11.29
CA PRO A 301 17.92 2.16 10.49
C PRO A 301 18.97 1.76 9.45
N MET A 302 19.64 2.75 8.83
CA MET A 302 20.69 2.56 7.83
C MET A 302 21.67 3.74 7.89
N THR A 303 22.99 3.45 7.84
CA THR A 303 24.02 4.50 7.75
C THR A 303 24.08 5.06 6.32
N GLU A 304 24.69 6.23 6.14
CA GLU A 304 24.92 6.81 4.81
C GLU A 304 25.78 5.88 3.93
N GLU A 305 26.79 5.21 4.50
CA GLU A 305 27.62 4.23 3.80
C GLU A 305 26.80 3.05 3.30
N ASP A 306 25.90 2.51 4.16
CA ASP A 306 25.02 1.41 3.78
C ASP A 306 23.99 1.82 2.73
N PHE A 307 23.50 3.06 2.82
CA PHE A 307 22.59 3.63 1.82
C PHE A 307 23.27 3.77 0.44
N GLN A 308 24.54 4.21 0.42
CA GLN A 308 25.33 4.27 -0.79
C GLN A 308 25.65 2.88 -1.36
N LYS A 309 26.00 1.90 -0.53
CA LYS A 309 26.17 0.50 -0.94
C LYS A 309 24.89 -0.07 -1.55
N ALA A 310 23.75 0.18 -0.90
CA ALA A 310 22.44 -0.21 -1.44
C ALA A 310 22.19 0.44 -2.81
N THR A 311 22.53 1.70 -2.97
CA THR A 311 22.40 2.44 -4.24
C THR A 311 23.21 1.82 -5.36
N LEU A 312 24.50 1.54 -5.12
CA LEU A 312 25.40 0.93 -6.11
C LEU A 312 24.93 -0.48 -6.50
N MET A 313 24.49 -1.27 -5.52
CA MET A 313 23.99 -2.60 -5.78
C MET A 313 22.69 -2.58 -6.58
N MET A 314 21.86 -1.56 -6.44
CA MET A 314 20.63 -1.41 -7.20
C MET A 314 20.89 -1.19 -8.69
N GLU A 315 22.02 -0.63 -9.09
CA GLU A 315 22.41 -0.53 -10.49
C GLU A 315 22.64 -1.92 -11.10
N ASP A 316 23.21 -2.84 -10.33
CA ASP A 316 23.34 -4.25 -10.73
C ASP A 316 22.01 -5.00 -10.73
N LEU A 317 21.08 -4.59 -9.88
CA LEU A 317 19.74 -5.17 -9.76
C LEU A 317 18.70 -4.59 -10.73
N LYS A 318 19.05 -3.65 -11.58
CA LYS A 318 18.18 -3.16 -12.68
C LYS A 318 17.61 -4.31 -13.53
N LYS A 319 18.32 -5.43 -13.60
CA LYS A 319 17.83 -6.67 -14.22
C LYS A 319 16.54 -7.20 -13.60
N PHE A 320 16.27 -6.86 -12.33
CA PHE A 320 15.09 -7.29 -11.59
C PHE A 320 13.93 -6.29 -11.65
N SER A 321 14.17 -5.06 -12.15
CA SER A 321 13.17 -4.00 -12.22
C SER A 321 12.19 -4.15 -13.39
N ASP A 322 12.52 -4.95 -14.40
CA ASP A 322 11.71 -5.13 -15.61
C ASP A 322 10.30 -5.68 -15.36
N LEU A 323 10.07 -6.28 -14.20
CA LEU A 323 8.75 -6.74 -13.76
C LEU A 323 8.48 -6.36 -12.31
N TYR A 324 8.14 -5.11 -12.06
CA TYR A 324 7.78 -4.61 -10.73
C TYR A 324 6.29 -4.78 -10.45
N CYS A 325 5.83 -6.02 -10.29
CA CYS A 325 4.45 -6.30 -9.88
C CYS A 325 4.31 -6.31 -8.36
N THR A 326 3.53 -5.39 -7.79
CA THR A 326 3.28 -5.30 -6.35
C THR A 326 2.15 -6.20 -5.87
N GLY A 327 1.47 -6.92 -6.76
CA GLY A 327 0.31 -7.75 -6.43
C GLY A 327 -0.91 -6.92 -5.99
N CYS A 328 -1.02 -5.67 -6.43
CA CYS A 328 -2.11 -4.77 -6.04
C CYS A 328 -3.49 -5.14 -6.64
N ASN A 329 -3.52 -6.07 -7.59
CA ASN A 329 -4.73 -6.57 -8.27
C ASN A 329 -5.47 -5.54 -9.14
N TYR A 330 -4.94 -4.33 -9.40
CA TYR A 330 -5.62 -3.33 -10.24
C TYR A 330 -5.85 -3.79 -11.68
N CYS A 331 -5.05 -4.72 -12.18
CA CYS A 331 -5.24 -5.38 -13.48
C CYS A 331 -6.33 -6.47 -13.46
N MET A 332 -6.91 -6.77 -12.32
CA MET A 332 -7.98 -7.76 -12.16
C MET A 332 -9.37 -7.08 -12.02
N PRO A 333 -10.44 -7.77 -12.40
CA PRO A 333 -10.45 -9.07 -13.10
C PRO A 333 -10.01 -8.94 -14.58
N CYS A 334 -9.24 -9.93 -15.06
CA CYS A 334 -8.99 -10.04 -16.50
C CYS A 334 -10.26 -10.56 -17.21
N PRO A 335 -10.70 -9.93 -18.34
CA PRO A 335 -11.90 -10.37 -19.05
C PRO A 335 -11.84 -11.84 -19.54
N LYS A 336 -10.64 -12.40 -19.63
CA LYS A 336 -10.40 -13.79 -20.00
C LYS A 336 -10.04 -14.70 -18.83
N GLY A 337 -10.14 -14.22 -17.59
CA GLY A 337 -9.87 -15.03 -16.40
C GLY A 337 -8.41 -15.33 -16.12
N ILE A 338 -7.46 -14.63 -16.80
CA ILE A 338 -6.02 -14.81 -16.55
C ILE A 338 -5.69 -14.18 -15.18
N ASN A 339 -5.17 -14.97 -14.25
CA ASN A 339 -4.70 -14.44 -12.96
C ASN A 339 -3.29 -13.85 -13.11
N ILE A 340 -3.23 -12.62 -13.60
CA ILE A 340 -2.00 -11.89 -13.92
C ILE A 340 -1.07 -11.77 -12.70
N PRO A 341 -1.55 -11.33 -11.52
CA PRO A 341 -0.69 -11.19 -10.33
C PRO A 341 -0.09 -12.51 -9.87
N TYR A 342 -0.82 -13.61 -9.98
CA TYR A 342 -0.32 -14.94 -9.62
C TYR A 342 0.85 -15.36 -10.52
N ILE A 343 0.71 -15.19 -11.84
CA ILE A 343 1.74 -15.51 -12.83
C ILE A 343 3.01 -14.67 -12.58
N PHE A 344 2.83 -13.37 -12.34
CA PHE A 344 3.95 -12.48 -12.07
C PHE A 344 4.62 -12.78 -10.72
N ASN A 345 3.85 -13.23 -9.73
CA ASN A 345 4.41 -13.69 -8.46
C ASN A 345 5.29 -14.93 -8.65
N ALA A 346 4.81 -15.93 -9.39
CA ALA A 346 5.62 -17.12 -9.71
C ALA A 346 6.94 -16.74 -10.41
N TYR A 347 6.90 -15.83 -11.37
CA TYR A 347 8.10 -15.32 -12.03
C TYR A 347 9.04 -14.56 -11.08
N THR A 348 8.49 -13.82 -10.13
CA THR A 348 9.28 -13.13 -9.11
C THR A 348 10.08 -14.11 -8.27
N TYR A 349 9.51 -15.25 -7.88
CA TYR A 349 10.26 -16.31 -7.19
C TYR A 349 11.42 -16.85 -8.00
N TYR A 350 11.23 -17.02 -9.30
CA TYR A 350 12.29 -17.44 -10.20
C TYR A 350 13.38 -16.37 -10.35
N ASN A 351 12.98 -15.20 -10.81
CA ASN A 351 13.89 -14.17 -11.33
C ASN A 351 14.55 -13.32 -10.23
N VAL A 352 13.81 -13.03 -9.17
CA VAL A 352 14.28 -12.14 -8.08
C VAL A 352 14.87 -12.93 -6.92
N TYR A 353 14.18 -13.99 -6.51
CA TYR A 353 14.59 -14.75 -5.32
C TYR A 353 15.50 -15.94 -5.62
N GLY A 354 15.68 -16.27 -6.91
CA GLY A 354 16.50 -17.43 -7.30
C GLY A 354 15.94 -18.76 -6.80
N MET A 355 14.61 -18.90 -6.75
CA MET A 355 13.91 -20.09 -6.24
C MET A 355 13.16 -20.83 -7.38
N PRO A 356 13.86 -21.46 -8.33
CA PRO A 356 13.26 -22.06 -9.52
C PRO A 356 12.27 -23.19 -9.18
N ASP A 357 12.56 -24.03 -8.20
CA ASP A 357 11.67 -25.13 -7.82
C ASP A 357 10.36 -24.63 -7.23
N HIS A 358 10.40 -23.54 -6.42
CA HIS A 358 9.21 -22.93 -5.89
C HIS A 358 8.38 -22.26 -6.99
N ALA A 359 9.03 -21.54 -7.90
CA ALA A 359 8.38 -20.93 -9.07
C ALA A 359 7.70 -21.97 -9.95
N LYS A 360 8.37 -23.11 -10.20
CA LYS A 360 7.82 -24.27 -10.91
C LYS A 360 6.59 -24.85 -10.20
N GLY A 361 6.66 -24.99 -8.86
CA GLY A 361 5.52 -25.46 -8.06
C GLY A 361 4.31 -24.55 -8.21
N LEU A 362 4.51 -23.23 -8.13
CA LEU A 362 3.46 -22.23 -8.36
C LEU A 362 2.91 -22.32 -9.78
N TRP A 363 3.77 -22.39 -10.78
CA TRP A 363 3.35 -22.49 -12.18
C TRP A 363 2.54 -23.74 -12.47
N ASN A 364 2.94 -24.88 -11.96
CA ASN A 364 2.21 -26.14 -12.10
C ASN A 364 0.88 -26.15 -11.34
N GLY A 365 0.77 -25.38 -10.25
CA GLY A 365 -0.46 -25.18 -9.48
C GLY A 365 -1.38 -24.07 -10.03
N TYR A 366 -1.00 -23.42 -11.13
CA TYR A 366 -1.80 -22.37 -11.73
C TYR A 366 -3.11 -22.91 -12.29
N ASN A 367 -4.24 -22.38 -11.82
CA ASN A 367 -5.59 -22.82 -12.17
C ASN A 367 -6.45 -21.72 -12.87
N GLY A 368 -5.83 -20.60 -13.24
CA GLY A 368 -6.49 -19.54 -14.03
C GLY A 368 -6.53 -19.87 -15.52
N ALA A 369 -7.17 -19.01 -16.32
CA ALA A 369 -7.17 -19.15 -17.77
C ALA A 369 -5.75 -19.05 -18.33
N PRO A 370 -5.41 -19.81 -19.37
CA PRO A 370 -4.08 -19.82 -19.95
C PRO A 370 -3.73 -18.45 -20.57
N VAL A 371 -2.45 -18.07 -20.52
CA VAL A 371 -1.95 -16.82 -21.10
C VAL A 371 -2.25 -16.71 -22.61
N SER A 372 -2.37 -17.85 -23.31
CA SER A 372 -2.78 -17.90 -24.74
C SER A 372 -4.14 -17.30 -25.03
N ASP A 373 -5.03 -17.22 -24.04
CA ASP A 373 -6.37 -16.68 -24.19
C ASP A 373 -6.41 -15.15 -24.13
N CYS A 374 -5.24 -14.51 -23.96
CA CYS A 374 -5.13 -13.07 -23.94
C CYS A 374 -5.56 -12.46 -25.28
N ILE A 375 -6.64 -11.68 -25.24
CA ILE A 375 -7.18 -10.95 -26.42
C ILE A 375 -6.49 -9.61 -26.67
N LYS A 376 -5.46 -9.28 -25.93
CA LYS A 376 -4.69 -8.03 -26.05
C LYS A 376 -5.54 -6.75 -25.91
N CYS A 377 -6.54 -6.77 -25.04
CA CYS A 377 -7.47 -5.63 -24.85
C CYS A 377 -6.81 -4.39 -24.20
N GLY A 378 -5.62 -4.48 -23.63
CA GLY A 378 -4.87 -3.36 -23.05
C GLY A 378 -5.26 -2.96 -21.63
N ILE A 379 -6.39 -3.39 -21.09
CA ILE A 379 -6.93 -2.96 -19.78
C ILE A 379 -5.92 -3.13 -18.66
N CYS A 380 -5.19 -4.25 -18.64
CA CYS A 380 -4.19 -4.54 -17.62
C CYS A 380 -2.98 -3.60 -17.69
N ASN A 381 -2.56 -3.15 -18.88
CA ASN A 381 -1.50 -2.16 -19.06
C ASN A 381 -1.94 -0.79 -18.55
N GLU A 382 -3.14 -0.36 -18.93
CA GLU A 382 -3.73 0.93 -18.54
C GLU A 382 -3.87 1.05 -17.03
N LYS A 383 -4.42 0.01 -16.39
CA LYS A 383 -4.69 -0.02 -14.95
C LYS A 383 -3.46 -0.31 -14.08
N CYS A 384 -2.33 -0.68 -14.66
CA CYS A 384 -1.12 -0.99 -13.89
C CYS A 384 -0.50 0.28 -13.31
N PRO A 385 -0.50 0.49 -11.98
CA PRO A 385 0.12 1.67 -11.37
C PRO A 385 1.65 1.64 -11.52
N GLN A 386 2.22 0.45 -11.77
CA GLN A 386 3.66 0.26 -11.98
C GLN A 386 4.08 0.44 -13.44
N LYS A 387 3.15 0.80 -14.34
CA LYS A 387 3.40 0.99 -15.77
C LYS A 387 4.06 -0.22 -16.46
N ILE A 388 3.82 -1.42 -15.94
CA ILE A 388 4.28 -2.66 -16.56
C ILE A 388 3.54 -2.82 -17.90
N ASN A 389 4.29 -3.14 -18.98
CA ASN A 389 3.66 -3.65 -20.20
C ASN A 389 3.22 -5.11 -19.98
N VAL A 390 2.07 -5.25 -19.29
CA VAL A 390 1.58 -6.53 -18.78
C VAL A 390 1.41 -7.55 -19.90
N MET A 391 0.89 -7.14 -21.05
CA MET A 391 0.61 -8.06 -22.15
C MET A 391 1.89 -8.68 -22.72
N GLU A 392 2.94 -7.90 -22.92
CA GLU A 392 4.23 -8.41 -23.40
C GLU A 392 4.92 -9.26 -22.35
N LYS A 393 4.91 -8.77 -21.08
CA LYS A 393 5.51 -9.51 -19.97
C LYS A 393 4.82 -10.84 -19.69
N LEU A 394 3.52 -10.97 -19.87
CA LEU A 394 2.82 -12.27 -19.73
C LEU A 394 3.35 -13.31 -20.72
N VAL A 395 3.63 -12.91 -21.96
CA VAL A 395 4.18 -13.82 -22.98
C VAL A 395 5.59 -14.25 -22.62
N GLU A 396 6.44 -13.30 -22.24
CA GLU A 396 7.81 -13.57 -21.80
C GLU A 396 7.84 -14.50 -20.59
N VAL A 397 7.08 -14.15 -19.55
CA VAL A 397 7.00 -14.90 -18.28
C VAL A 397 6.48 -16.31 -18.49
N LYS A 398 5.45 -16.48 -19.32
CA LYS A 398 4.97 -17.81 -19.71
C LYS A 398 6.11 -18.65 -20.33
N GLY A 399 6.88 -18.06 -21.25
CA GLY A 399 8.01 -18.75 -21.90
C GLY A 399 9.02 -19.26 -20.88
N VAL A 400 9.40 -18.40 -19.93
CA VAL A 400 10.37 -18.75 -18.87
C VAL A 400 9.81 -19.82 -17.92
N LEU A 401 8.61 -19.60 -17.35
CA LEU A 401 8.03 -20.52 -16.36
C LEU A 401 7.69 -21.89 -16.97
N SER A 402 7.32 -21.94 -18.26
CA SER A 402 7.06 -23.21 -18.94
C SER A 402 8.34 -24.00 -19.28
N ALA A 403 9.51 -23.37 -19.19
CA ALA A 403 10.81 -24.02 -19.40
C ALA A 403 11.44 -24.58 -18.10
N LEU A 404 10.84 -24.28 -16.93
CA LEU A 404 11.26 -24.82 -15.63
C LEU A 404 10.77 -26.26 -15.45
#